data_0d45d69d2c3e84e85a4d3887f8bfe35e
#
_entry.id   0d45d69d2c3e84e85a4d3887f8bfe35e
#
_cell.length_a   1.000
_cell.length_b   1.000
_cell.length_c   1.000
_cell.angle_alpha   90.00
_cell.angle_beta   90.00
_cell.angle_gamma   90.00
#
_symmetry.space_group_name_H-M   'P 1'
#
loop_
_entity.id
_entity.type
_entity.pdbx_description
1 polymer ?
#
loop_
_entity_poly.entity_id
_entity_poly.type
_entity_poly.pdbx_seq_one_letter_code
_entity_poly.pdbx_strand_id
1 'polypeptide(L)'
;VTEKIVEWSDELATGILWQDVQHAELIAHINRLHQAILAKQAQEELWRMIEFLEKYTENHFGLEERYMEVVCDPAIREHVRAHQKFRDNLNELREFDGTGAQLKAASLCYDLYEWITNHIRTTDKALGRLLQEKALQ
;
A
#
# COMPACT_ATOMS: atom_id res chain seq x y z
N VAL A 1 -24.50 1.86 -7.00
CA VAL A 1 -23.82 1.21 -5.87
C VAL A 1 -22.39 0.92 -6.23
N THR A 2 -21.48 1.41 -5.42
CA THR A 2 -20.06 1.26 -5.63
C THR A 2 -19.58 0.00 -4.92
N GLU A 3 -19.07 -0.96 -5.69
CA GLU A 3 -18.52 -2.18 -5.13
C GLU A 3 -17.09 -1.93 -4.65
N LYS A 4 -16.77 -2.38 -3.45
CA LYS A 4 -15.43 -2.25 -2.86
C LYS A 4 -14.81 -3.61 -2.64
N ILE A 5 -13.55 -3.76 -3.02
CA ILE A 5 -12.79 -4.98 -2.75
C ILE A 5 -12.19 -4.94 -1.34
N VAL A 6 -11.89 -3.73 -0.84
CA VAL A 6 -11.33 -3.54 0.50
C VAL A 6 -12.13 -2.46 1.22
N GLU A 7 -12.50 -2.72 2.47
CA GLU A 7 -13.13 -1.71 3.31
C GLU A 7 -12.22 -1.41 4.50
N TRP A 8 -12.16 -0.14 4.88
CA TRP A 8 -11.46 0.25 6.10
C TRP A 8 -12.16 -0.38 7.30
N SER A 9 -11.39 -0.91 8.22
CA SER A 9 -11.89 -1.44 9.47
C SER A 9 -10.90 -1.14 10.59
N ASP A 10 -11.34 -1.30 11.84
CA ASP A 10 -10.48 -1.09 12.99
C ASP A 10 -9.27 -2.02 13.00
N GLU A 11 -9.36 -3.17 12.32
CA GLU A 11 -8.24 -4.10 12.22
C GLU A 11 -7.07 -3.49 11.45
N LEU A 12 -7.34 -2.52 10.57
CA LEU A 12 -6.31 -1.85 9.78
C LEU A 12 -5.74 -0.63 10.48
N ALA A 13 -6.43 -0.11 11.49
CA ALA A 13 -5.99 1.08 12.21
C ALA A 13 -4.75 0.80 13.05
N THR A 14 -3.74 1.65 12.89
CA THR A 14 -2.51 1.57 13.67
C THR A 14 -2.55 2.47 14.89
N GLY A 15 -3.45 3.45 14.91
CA GLY A 15 -3.51 4.48 15.94
C GLY A 15 -2.57 5.65 15.67
N ILE A 16 -1.76 5.57 14.63
CA ILE A 16 -0.86 6.65 14.20
C ILE A 16 -1.53 7.35 13.03
N LEU A 17 -1.88 8.61 13.22
CA LEU A 17 -2.71 9.34 12.26
C LEU A 17 -2.14 9.33 10.85
N TRP A 18 -0.86 9.64 10.68
CA TRP A 18 -0.30 9.71 9.33
C TRP A 18 -0.26 8.34 8.64
N GLN A 19 -0.02 7.25 9.39
CA GLN A 19 -0.11 5.90 8.83
C GLN A 19 -1.53 5.61 8.36
N ASP A 20 -2.49 5.87 9.21
CA ASP A 20 -3.89 5.55 8.92
C ASP A 20 -4.43 6.35 7.73
N VAL A 21 -4.08 7.62 7.63
CA VAL A 21 -4.47 8.46 6.49
C VAL A 21 -3.86 7.93 5.20
N GLN A 22 -2.58 7.60 5.20
CA GLN A 22 -1.90 7.10 4.00
C GLN A 22 -2.39 5.72 3.60
N HIS A 23 -2.67 4.84 4.55
CA HIS A 23 -3.26 3.54 4.26
C HIS A 23 -4.67 3.69 3.67
N ALA A 24 -5.47 4.63 4.17
CA ALA A 24 -6.79 4.88 3.63
C ALA A 24 -6.74 5.39 2.19
N GLU A 25 -5.72 6.20 1.85
CA GLU A 25 -5.51 6.64 0.46
C GLU A 25 -5.21 5.46 -0.46
N LEU A 26 -4.35 4.54 -0.02
CA LEU A 26 -4.04 3.34 -0.78
C LEU A 26 -5.31 2.52 -1.04
N ILE A 27 -6.11 2.32 -0.01
CA ILE A 27 -7.38 1.57 -0.11
C ILE A 27 -8.32 2.23 -1.12
N ALA A 28 -8.43 3.56 -1.09
CA ALA A 28 -9.29 4.27 -2.03
C ALA A 28 -8.84 4.06 -3.48
N HIS A 29 -7.53 4.07 -3.73
CA HIS A 29 -6.99 3.83 -5.07
C HIS A 29 -7.19 2.39 -5.53
N ILE A 30 -7.05 1.42 -4.63
CA ILE A 30 -7.31 0.01 -4.95
C ILE A 30 -8.77 -0.18 -5.36
N ASN A 31 -9.70 0.40 -4.60
CA ASN A 31 -11.12 0.29 -4.91
C ASN A 31 -11.46 0.96 -6.25
N ARG A 32 -10.82 2.08 -6.56
CA ARG A 32 -11.02 2.75 -7.84
C ARG A 32 -10.55 1.87 -9.00
N LEU A 33 -9.39 1.24 -8.85
CA LEU A 33 -8.88 0.32 -9.88
C LEU A 33 -9.81 -0.86 -10.05
N HIS A 34 -10.30 -1.41 -8.94
CA HIS A 34 -11.25 -2.53 -8.98
C HIS A 34 -12.51 -2.16 -9.77
N GLN A 35 -13.07 -0.97 -9.51
CA GLN A 35 -14.24 -0.50 -10.24
C GLN A 35 -13.97 -0.31 -11.73
N ALA A 36 -12.78 0.18 -12.07
CA ALA A 36 -12.38 0.34 -13.46
C ALA A 36 -12.29 -1.03 -14.16
N ILE A 37 -11.81 -2.06 -13.46
CA ILE A 37 -11.78 -3.43 -13.97
C ILE A 37 -13.21 -3.89 -14.30
N LEU A 38 -14.15 -3.69 -13.39
CA LEU A 38 -15.53 -4.09 -13.57
C LEU A 38 -16.20 -3.34 -14.72
N ALA A 39 -15.81 -2.09 -14.95
CA ALA A 39 -16.32 -1.26 -16.04
C ALA A 39 -15.55 -1.44 -17.34
N LYS A 40 -14.57 -2.33 -17.38
CA LYS A 40 -13.69 -2.57 -18.54
C LYS A 40 -12.93 -1.32 -18.99
N GLN A 41 -12.53 -0.51 -18.02
CA GLN A 41 -11.77 0.74 -18.22
C GLN A 41 -10.44 0.70 -17.46
N ALA A 42 -9.86 -0.50 -17.35
CA ALA A 42 -8.69 -0.71 -16.50
C ALA A 42 -7.43 -0.02 -17.01
N GLN A 43 -7.26 0.14 -18.33
CA GLN A 43 -5.99 0.63 -18.88
C GLN A 43 -5.61 2.00 -18.31
N GLU A 44 -6.52 2.95 -18.38
CA GLU A 44 -6.26 4.31 -17.92
C GLU A 44 -6.08 4.37 -16.41
N GLU A 45 -6.94 3.66 -15.68
CA GLU A 45 -6.88 3.64 -14.22
C GLU A 45 -5.62 2.91 -13.72
N LEU A 46 -5.14 1.91 -14.47
CA LEU A 46 -3.90 1.23 -14.13
C LEU A 46 -2.70 2.19 -14.18
N TRP A 47 -2.63 3.05 -15.22
CA TRP A 47 -1.57 4.05 -15.29
C TRP A 47 -1.63 5.03 -14.12
N ARG A 48 -2.83 5.44 -13.73
CA ARG A 48 -3.01 6.31 -12.56
C ARG A 48 -2.57 5.64 -11.28
N MET A 49 -2.87 4.34 -11.16
CA MET A 49 -2.46 3.56 -10.00
C MET A 49 -0.95 3.43 -9.91
N ILE A 50 -0.28 3.19 -11.02
CA ILE A 50 1.18 3.11 -11.06
C ILE A 50 1.78 4.44 -10.59
N GLU A 51 1.28 5.55 -11.10
CA GLU A 51 1.72 6.88 -10.71
C GLU A 51 1.51 7.13 -9.22
N PHE A 52 0.35 6.75 -8.69
CA PHE A 52 0.07 6.85 -7.26
C PHE A 52 1.06 6.03 -6.44
N LEU A 53 1.30 4.78 -6.85
CA LEU A 53 2.20 3.88 -6.11
C LEU A 53 3.64 4.39 -6.09
N GLU A 54 4.09 5.05 -7.14
CA GLU A 54 5.42 5.66 -7.15
C GLU A 54 5.57 6.68 -6.03
N LYS A 55 4.59 7.55 -5.87
CA LYS A 55 4.58 8.56 -4.81
C LYS A 55 4.38 7.94 -3.44
N TYR A 56 3.51 6.93 -3.37
CA TYR A 56 3.21 6.23 -2.13
C TYR A 56 4.47 5.57 -1.56
N THR A 57 5.23 4.85 -2.40
CA THR A 57 6.44 4.18 -1.94
C THR A 57 7.50 5.18 -1.50
N GLU A 58 7.64 6.29 -2.20
CA GLU A 58 8.61 7.31 -1.83
C GLU A 58 8.25 7.97 -0.49
N ASN A 59 7.00 8.38 -0.34
CA ASN A 59 6.57 9.16 0.82
C ASN A 59 6.25 8.30 2.03
N HIS A 60 5.41 7.27 1.83
CA HIS A 60 4.93 6.45 2.95
C HIS A 60 6.02 5.52 3.48
N PHE A 61 6.67 4.76 2.59
CA PHE A 61 7.74 3.86 3.02
C PHE A 61 8.92 4.65 3.59
N GLY A 62 9.26 5.75 2.96
CA GLY A 62 10.35 6.60 3.44
C GLY A 62 10.10 7.14 4.83
N LEU A 63 8.86 7.54 5.11
CA LEU A 63 8.48 8.05 6.42
C LEU A 63 8.52 6.94 7.48
N GLU A 64 7.99 5.76 7.16
CA GLU A 64 8.05 4.63 8.08
C GLU A 64 9.49 4.23 8.39
N GLU A 65 10.34 4.17 7.37
CA GLU A 65 11.73 3.78 7.54
C GLU A 65 12.50 4.77 8.40
N ARG A 66 12.19 6.05 8.25
CA ARG A 66 12.80 7.09 9.09
C ARG A 66 12.39 6.95 10.55
N TYR A 67 11.10 6.72 10.80
CA TYR A 67 10.64 6.52 12.18
C TYR A 67 11.19 5.25 12.79
N MET A 68 11.33 4.17 12.01
CA MET A 68 11.94 2.95 12.51
C MET A 68 13.38 3.18 12.99
N GLU A 69 14.14 4.00 12.26
CA GLU A 69 15.49 4.35 12.69
C GLU A 69 15.47 5.15 13.99
N VAL A 70 14.59 6.13 14.10
CA VAL A 70 14.49 6.99 15.28
C VAL A 70 14.18 6.19 16.53
N VAL A 71 13.26 5.20 16.44
CA VAL A 71 12.88 4.40 17.60
C VAL A 71 13.71 3.13 17.79
N CYS A 72 14.69 2.91 16.93
CA CYS A 72 15.54 1.71 16.95
C CYS A 72 14.69 0.43 16.89
N ASP A 73 13.78 0.37 15.93
CA ASP A 73 12.86 -0.75 15.77
C ASP A 73 13.65 -2.04 15.54
N PRO A 74 13.51 -3.06 16.40
CA PRO A 74 14.23 -4.32 16.22
C PRO A 74 13.84 -5.07 14.95
N ALA A 75 12.67 -4.79 14.37
CA ALA A 75 12.20 -5.42 13.14
C ALA A 75 12.55 -4.64 11.88
N ILE A 76 13.41 -3.60 11.98
CA ILE A 76 13.68 -2.69 10.86
C ILE A 76 14.17 -3.42 9.60
N ARG A 77 15.04 -4.41 9.74
CA ARG A 77 15.57 -5.14 8.58
C ARG A 77 14.49 -5.84 7.78
N GLU A 78 13.61 -6.53 8.47
CA GLU A 78 12.52 -7.28 7.82
C GLU A 78 11.51 -6.34 7.20
N HIS A 79 11.20 -5.25 7.89
CA HIS A 79 10.23 -4.26 7.41
C HIS A 79 10.76 -3.56 6.14
N VAL A 80 12.02 -3.12 6.17
CA VAL A 80 12.66 -2.49 5.00
C VAL A 80 12.75 -3.47 3.83
N ARG A 81 13.02 -4.74 4.11
CA ARG A 81 13.07 -5.78 3.07
C ARG A 81 11.71 -5.94 2.40
N ALA A 82 10.63 -5.92 3.18
CA ALA A 82 9.28 -6.00 2.62
C ALA A 82 8.99 -4.79 1.72
N HIS A 83 9.38 -3.60 2.14
CA HIS A 83 9.25 -2.38 1.33
C HIS A 83 10.05 -2.50 0.03
N GLN A 84 11.27 -3.05 0.10
CA GLN A 84 12.10 -3.19 -1.09
C GLN A 84 11.49 -4.15 -2.09
N LYS A 85 10.92 -5.24 -1.62
CA LYS A 85 10.22 -6.18 -2.50
C LYS A 85 9.06 -5.50 -3.22
N PHE A 86 8.29 -4.69 -2.49
CA PHE A 86 7.21 -3.92 -3.10
C PHE A 86 7.74 -2.97 -4.17
N ARG A 87 8.83 -2.25 -3.87
CA ARG A 87 9.47 -1.35 -4.83
C ARG A 87 9.95 -2.08 -6.08
N ASP A 88 10.53 -3.27 -5.90
CA ASP A 88 11.02 -4.07 -7.03
C ASP A 88 9.86 -4.51 -7.93
N ASN A 89 8.75 -4.94 -7.34
CA ASN A 89 7.56 -5.31 -8.09
C ASN A 89 6.97 -4.11 -8.84
N LEU A 90 7.00 -2.94 -8.22
CA LEU A 90 6.53 -1.71 -8.86
C LEU A 90 7.42 -1.34 -10.05
N ASN A 91 8.73 -1.51 -9.94
CA ASN A 91 9.64 -1.25 -11.04
C ASN A 91 9.35 -2.14 -12.25
N GLU A 92 9.02 -3.41 -12.02
CA GLU A 92 8.58 -4.30 -13.09
C GLU A 92 7.29 -3.83 -13.72
N LEU A 93 6.35 -3.37 -12.90
CA LEU A 93 5.05 -2.88 -13.36
C LEU A 93 5.19 -1.64 -14.24
N ARG A 94 6.20 -0.80 -14.00
CA ARG A 94 6.46 0.39 -14.82
C ARG A 94 6.78 0.07 -16.27
N GLU A 95 7.23 -1.15 -16.55
CA GLU A 95 7.56 -1.60 -17.91
C GLU A 95 6.34 -2.06 -18.69
N PHE A 96 5.15 -1.98 -18.08
CA PHE A 96 3.91 -2.34 -18.73
C PHE A 96 3.71 -1.51 -19.99
N ASP A 97 3.41 -2.19 -21.11
CA ASP A 97 3.28 -1.57 -22.44
C ASP A 97 1.83 -1.31 -22.87
N GLY A 98 0.87 -1.54 -21.98
CA GLY A 98 -0.54 -1.37 -22.27
C GLY A 98 -1.26 -2.64 -22.69
N THR A 99 -0.52 -3.70 -23.02
CA THR A 99 -1.11 -4.96 -23.47
C THR A 99 -1.67 -5.74 -22.29
N GLY A 100 -2.93 -6.19 -22.41
CA GLY A 100 -3.55 -7.00 -21.37
C GLY A 100 -3.82 -6.23 -20.07
N ALA A 101 -4.19 -4.97 -20.19
CA ALA A 101 -4.42 -4.10 -19.03
C ALA A 101 -5.43 -4.66 -18.03
N GLN A 102 -6.52 -5.30 -18.50
CA GLN A 102 -7.52 -5.89 -17.61
C GLN A 102 -6.92 -6.95 -16.70
N LEU A 103 -6.15 -7.87 -17.28
CA LEU A 103 -5.52 -8.94 -16.51
C LEU A 103 -4.43 -8.40 -15.59
N LYS A 104 -3.63 -7.46 -16.08
CA LYS A 104 -2.58 -6.84 -15.29
C LYS A 104 -3.16 -6.10 -14.08
N ALA A 105 -4.24 -5.36 -14.30
CA ALA A 105 -4.93 -4.64 -13.22
C ALA A 105 -5.51 -5.60 -12.18
N ALA A 106 -6.12 -6.69 -12.63
CA ALA A 106 -6.67 -7.70 -11.71
C ALA A 106 -5.57 -8.33 -10.86
N SER A 107 -4.43 -8.63 -11.46
CA SER A 107 -3.28 -9.18 -10.75
C SER A 107 -2.76 -8.19 -9.71
N LEU A 108 -2.65 -6.92 -10.08
CA LEU A 108 -2.20 -5.87 -9.16
C LEU A 108 -3.18 -5.70 -7.99
N CYS A 109 -4.49 -5.71 -8.26
CA CYS A 109 -5.48 -5.63 -7.19
C CYS A 109 -5.34 -6.75 -6.19
N TYR A 110 -5.10 -7.98 -6.67
CA TYR A 110 -4.90 -9.12 -5.79
C TYR A 110 -3.65 -8.94 -4.94
N ASP A 111 -2.54 -8.53 -5.55
CA ASP A 111 -1.28 -8.33 -4.83
C ASP A 111 -1.42 -7.24 -3.77
N LEU A 112 -2.13 -6.16 -4.08
CA LEU A 112 -2.34 -5.08 -3.12
C LEU A 112 -3.29 -5.49 -2.00
N TYR A 113 -4.29 -6.31 -2.29
CA TYR A 113 -5.16 -6.89 -1.26
C TYR A 113 -4.34 -7.73 -0.28
N GLU A 114 -3.45 -8.58 -0.80
CA GLU A 114 -2.54 -9.37 0.02
C GLU A 114 -1.61 -8.47 0.86
N TRP A 115 -1.14 -7.37 0.28
CA TRP A 115 -0.31 -6.41 0.98
C TRP A 115 -1.05 -5.82 2.18
N ILE A 116 -2.30 -5.43 2.00
CA ILE A 116 -3.11 -4.87 3.08
C ILE A 116 -3.31 -5.89 4.20
N THR A 117 -3.69 -7.11 3.84
CA THR A 117 -4.01 -8.13 4.85
C THR A 117 -2.78 -8.65 5.56
N ASN A 118 -1.63 -8.75 4.89
CA ASN A 118 -0.43 -9.36 5.47
C ASN A 118 0.59 -8.35 5.97
N HIS A 119 0.74 -7.20 5.33
CA HIS A 119 1.74 -6.21 5.72
C HIS A 119 1.15 -5.10 6.60
N ILE A 120 0.14 -4.41 6.10
CA ILE A 120 -0.45 -3.27 6.82
C ILE A 120 -1.07 -3.72 8.13
N ARG A 121 -1.86 -4.77 8.07
CA ARG A 121 -2.60 -5.29 9.22
C ARG A 121 -1.70 -5.86 10.31
N THR A 122 -0.49 -6.28 9.98
CA THR A 122 0.44 -6.89 10.93
C THR A 122 1.70 -6.05 11.12
N THR A 123 2.52 -5.89 10.09
CA THR A 123 3.83 -5.24 10.18
C THR A 123 3.72 -3.75 10.50
N ASP A 124 2.88 -3.03 9.76
CA ASP A 124 2.70 -1.60 10.01
C ASP A 124 2.01 -1.33 11.33
N LYS A 125 1.09 -2.21 11.72
CA LYS A 125 0.42 -2.09 13.01
C LYS A 125 1.40 -2.29 14.17
N ALA A 126 2.35 -3.20 14.02
CA ALA A 126 3.40 -3.42 15.01
C ALA A 126 4.28 -2.17 15.16
N LEU A 127 4.63 -1.52 14.04
CA LEU A 127 5.35 -0.25 14.10
C LEU A 127 4.52 0.81 14.79
N GLY A 128 3.22 0.88 14.49
CA GLY A 128 2.31 1.82 15.13
C GLY A 128 2.29 1.68 16.64
N ARG A 129 2.27 0.45 17.14
CA ARG A 129 2.34 0.19 18.60
C ARG A 129 3.64 0.71 19.20
N LEU A 130 4.75 0.46 18.53
CA LEU A 130 6.06 0.91 19.00
C LEU A 130 6.12 2.44 19.02
N LEU A 131 5.59 3.11 18.01
CA LEU A 131 5.54 4.57 17.97
C LEU A 131 4.67 5.15 19.09
N GLN A 132 3.56 4.49 19.41
CA GLN A 132 2.72 4.90 20.55
C GLN A 132 3.45 4.74 21.86
N GLU A 133 4.15 3.62 22.06
CA GLU A 133 4.94 3.39 23.26
C GLU A 133 6.02 4.43 23.47
N LYS A 134 6.60 4.93 22.38
CA LYS A 134 7.61 5.98 22.40
C LYS A 134 7.01 7.38 22.37
N ALA A 135 5.69 7.51 22.37
CA ALA A 135 4.95 8.76 22.26
C ALA A 135 5.27 9.53 20.96
N LEU A 136 5.54 8.80 19.89
CA LEU A 136 5.83 9.39 18.57
C LEU A 136 4.64 9.14 17.63
N GLN A 137 3.75 10.08 17.55
CA GLN A 137 2.57 10.00 16.69
C GLN A 137 2.64 11.06 15.56
#